data_d7f8c7c8d8e48865129991541506ba71
#
_entry.id   d7f8c7c8d8e48865129991541506ba71
#
_cell.length_a   1.000
_cell.length_b   1.000
_cell.length_c   1.000
_cell.angle_alpha   90.00
_cell.angle_beta   90.00
_cell.angle_gamma   90.00
#
_symmetry.space_group_name_H-M   'P 1'
#
loop_
_entity.id
_entity.type
_entity.pdbx_description
1 polymer ?
#
loop_
_entity_poly.entity_id
_entity_poly.type
_entity_poly.pdbx_seq_one_letter_code
_entity_poly.pdbx_strand_id
1 'polypeptide(L)'
;MSSQENSQDFKKSLGLLDATMLVAGSMIGSGIFIVSSDIARNTGSAGWLMVVWLICGFMTLAAALSYGELSAMFPKAGGQYVYLKEAYGPVVSFTFGWTFFAVIQTATIAAVGVAFSKFTAYLFPVLDEDVYLLVMGNYHISSAQVLAIAVILLLTFINTGGVKNGKMVQTILTLIKILSLVLLVIFGFAAFDLEVWNQNWSSENMWNLQRLNVDGSTADYATFGAFGAISAALVGALFSSDSWHSSSAVAGEIKNPQRNIGLSLALGTLIVTVIYILTNLMYTGVLTIEEMASAPKDRVAMLVAQEIFGPVGIAILAIMIMVSTFGCNNGLILAGARIYYSMAKDGLFFKKTGTLNKNAVPAYALWLQAVIASIWCLTGKYGDLLDMITCVVVIFYVLCIIGIFWLRYKRPDVPRPYKAFGYPFIPAIYILMGISFIILLVIYKPQFTWPGIIITLLGIPLYYVVKQKEAKT
;
A
#
# COMPACT_ATOMS: atom_id res chain seq x y z
N MET A 1 23.60 41.24 -11.44
CA MET A 1 22.25 41.17 -10.87
C MET A 1 21.75 39.73 -11.08
N SER A 2 21.95 38.88 -10.07
CA SER A 2 21.50 37.48 -10.10
C SER A 2 19.99 37.47 -9.88
N SER A 3 19.23 37.01 -10.88
CA SER A 3 17.85 36.69 -10.74
C SER A 3 17.74 35.53 -9.70
N GLN A 4 17.35 35.88 -8.47
CA GLN A 4 16.83 34.91 -7.52
C GLN A 4 15.55 34.35 -8.15
N GLU A 5 15.69 33.16 -8.80
CA GLU A 5 14.54 32.30 -9.04
C GLU A 5 13.93 32.01 -7.67
N ASN A 6 12.77 32.61 -7.42
CA ASN A 6 11.88 32.27 -6.31
C ASN A 6 11.46 30.81 -6.49
N SER A 7 12.32 29.87 -6.07
CA SER A 7 11.91 28.48 -5.91
C SER A 7 10.88 28.47 -4.77
N GLN A 8 9.59 28.41 -5.10
CA GLN A 8 8.55 28.22 -4.11
C GLN A 8 8.80 26.83 -3.47
N ASP A 9 9.38 26.84 -2.28
CA ASP A 9 9.52 25.63 -1.48
C ASP A 9 8.16 25.19 -0.93
N PHE A 10 8.02 23.88 -0.63
CA PHE A 10 6.83 23.36 0.01
C PHE A 10 6.55 24.07 1.34
N LYS A 11 5.31 24.46 1.60
CA LYS A 11 4.90 25.08 2.85
C LYS A 11 4.84 24.05 3.97
N LYS A 12 5.69 24.18 5.02
CA LYS A 12 5.67 23.32 6.21
C LYS A 12 4.39 23.54 7.01
N SER A 13 3.40 22.68 6.83
CA SER A 13 2.07 22.78 7.45
C SER A 13 1.66 21.55 8.26
N LEU A 14 2.31 20.39 8.06
CA LEU A 14 1.94 19.12 8.67
C LEU A 14 2.65 18.93 10.01
N GLY A 15 1.89 18.73 11.09
CA GLY A 15 2.41 18.34 12.41
C GLY A 15 2.60 16.82 12.53
N LEU A 16 3.00 16.36 13.72
CA LEU A 16 3.15 14.92 14.00
C LEU A 16 1.84 14.17 13.82
N LEU A 17 0.73 14.69 14.35
CA LEU A 17 -0.58 14.07 14.20
C LEU A 17 -0.99 13.94 12.72
N ASP A 18 -0.82 15.03 11.94
CA ASP A 18 -1.15 15.01 10.51
C ASP A 18 -0.32 13.97 9.75
N ALA A 19 0.98 13.89 10.04
CA ALA A 19 1.88 12.91 9.42
C ALA A 19 1.52 11.47 9.84
N THR A 20 1.15 11.24 11.10
CA THR A 20 0.68 9.93 11.59
C THR A 20 -0.64 9.53 10.93
N MET A 21 -1.58 10.47 10.80
CA MET A 21 -2.86 10.25 10.10
C MET A 21 -2.66 10.03 8.60
N LEU A 22 -1.64 10.65 8.00
CA LEU A 22 -1.28 10.38 6.61
C LEU A 22 -0.77 8.93 6.45
N VAL A 23 0.10 8.46 7.33
CA VAL A 23 0.59 7.07 7.34
C VAL A 23 -0.57 6.10 7.53
N ALA A 24 -1.27 6.17 8.66
CA ALA A 24 -2.38 5.27 8.96
C ALA A 24 -3.48 5.34 7.89
N GLY A 25 -3.78 6.56 7.41
CA GLY A 25 -4.78 6.79 6.39
C GLY A 25 -4.41 6.24 5.02
N SER A 26 -3.14 6.22 4.65
CA SER A 26 -2.69 5.61 3.40
C SER A 26 -2.62 4.08 3.48
N MET A 27 -2.31 3.53 4.64
CA MET A 27 -2.30 2.08 4.89
C MET A 27 -3.70 1.48 4.92
N ILE A 28 -4.63 2.08 5.71
CA ILE A 28 -5.99 1.54 5.84
C ILE A 28 -6.77 1.82 4.55
N GLY A 29 -6.80 0.84 3.68
CA GLY A 29 -7.53 0.84 2.40
C GLY A 29 -8.63 -0.21 2.38
N SER A 30 -8.72 -0.92 1.27
CA SER A 30 -9.64 -2.05 1.07
C SER A 30 -9.07 -3.37 1.60
N GLY A 31 -7.76 -3.49 1.75
CA GLY A 31 -7.09 -4.76 1.97
C GLY A 31 -7.62 -5.52 3.17
N ILE A 32 -7.71 -4.90 4.34
CA ILE A 32 -8.19 -5.55 5.57
C ILE A 32 -9.61 -6.14 5.44
N PHE A 33 -10.42 -5.64 4.52
CA PHE A 33 -11.80 -6.08 4.28
C PHE A 33 -11.91 -7.20 3.23
N ILE A 34 -10.82 -7.46 2.48
CA ILE A 34 -10.82 -8.36 1.32
C ILE A 34 -9.81 -9.50 1.49
N VAL A 35 -8.54 -9.17 1.80
CA VAL A 35 -7.43 -10.12 1.65
C VAL A 35 -7.46 -11.28 2.64
N SER A 36 -8.19 -11.16 3.75
CA SER A 36 -8.32 -12.25 4.73
C SER A 36 -9.03 -13.47 4.16
N SER A 37 -9.87 -13.32 3.13
CA SER A 37 -10.43 -14.45 2.37
C SER A 37 -9.34 -15.20 1.61
N ASP A 38 -8.46 -14.48 0.91
CA ASP A 38 -7.34 -15.10 0.19
C ASP A 38 -6.32 -15.75 1.14
N ILE A 39 -6.05 -15.11 2.29
CA ILE A 39 -5.20 -15.69 3.33
C ILE A 39 -5.82 -16.98 3.86
N ALA A 40 -7.14 -16.98 4.17
CA ALA A 40 -7.86 -18.18 4.62
C ALA A 40 -7.79 -19.31 3.59
N ARG A 41 -7.96 -19.01 2.28
CA ARG A 41 -7.80 -19.99 1.21
C ARG A 41 -6.39 -20.58 1.14
N ASN A 42 -5.37 -19.78 1.32
CA ASN A 42 -3.98 -20.24 1.22
C ASN A 42 -3.49 -20.95 2.48
N THR A 43 -4.09 -20.69 3.65
CA THR A 43 -3.63 -21.25 4.93
C THR A 43 -4.58 -22.29 5.52
N GLY A 44 -5.88 -22.21 5.24
CA GLY A 44 -6.91 -23.14 5.70
C GLY A 44 -7.03 -23.26 7.22
N SER A 45 -6.41 -22.37 8.01
CA SER A 45 -6.43 -22.46 9.47
C SER A 45 -6.26 -21.09 10.14
N ALA A 46 -6.88 -20.93 11.31
CA ALA A 46 -6.84 -19.68 12.07
C ALA A 46 -5.44 -19.34 12.59
N GLY A 47 -4.70 -20.31 13.08
CA GLY A 47 -3.34 -20.10 13.60
C GLY A 47 -2.40 -19.60 12.51
N TRP A 48 -2.38 -20.23 11.33
CA TRP A 48 -1.53 -19.78 10.22
C TRP A 48 -1.99 -18.46 9.64
N LEU A 49 -3.29 -18.19 9.56
CA LEU A 49 -3.81 -16.86 9.18
C LEU A 49 -3.26 -15.78 10.10
N MET A 50 -3.29 -15.98 11.42
CA MET A 50 -2.74 -15.03 12.39
C MET A 50 -1.21 -14.92 12.29
N VAL A 51 -0.50 -16.02 12.04
CA VAL A 51 0.97 -15.98 11.81
C VAL A 51 1.32 -15.12 10.61
N VAL A 52 0.56 -15.22 9.51
CA VAL A 52 0.75 -14.35 8.32
C VAL A 52 0.62 -12.88 8.69
N TRP A 53 -0.42 -12.50 9.45
CA TRP A 53 -0.60 -11.11 9.88
C TRP A 53 0.46 -10.64 10.90
N LEU A 54 0.94 -11.51 11.79
CA LEU A 54 2.02 -11.21 12.71
C LEU A 54 3.36 -11.01 11.98
N ILE A 55 3.67 -11.86 11.01
CA ILE A 55 4.85 -11.72 10.14
C ILE A 55 4.77 -10.41 9.37
N CYS A 56 3.63 -10.12 8.74
CA CYS A 56 3.40 -8.89 8.00
C CYS A 56 3.57 -7.66 8.90
N GLY A 57 2.93 -7.65 10.08
CA GLY A 57 3.03 -6.56 11.04
C GLY A 57 4.46 -6.33 11.53
N PHE A 58 5.19 -7.41 11.83
CA PHE A 58 6.61 -7.32 12.19
C PHE A 58 7.46 -6.74 11.05
N MET A 59 7.31 -7.24 9.83
CA MET A 59 8.04 -6.73 8.66
C MET A 59 7.76 -5.24 8.44
N THR A 60 6.50 -4.84 8.47
CA THR A 60 6.11 -3.45 8.23
C THR A 60 6.63 -2.51 9.32
N LEU A 61 6.54 -2.91 10.58
CA LEU A 61 7.05 -2.12 11.71
C LEU A 61 8.60 -2.05 11.68
N ALA A 62 9.28 -3.16 11.40
CA ALA A 62 10.74 -3.21 11.27
C ALA A 62 11.23 -2.28 10.14
N ALA A 63 10.52 -2.26 9.01
CA ALA A 63 10.80 -1.36 7.92
C ALA A 63 10.58 0.11 8.32
N ALA A 64 9.46 0.44 8.97
CA ALA A 64 9.14 1.78 9.42
C ALA A 64 10.18 2.34 10.40
N LEU A 65 10.59 1.53 11.39
CA LEU A 65 11.65 1.88 12.36
C LEU A 65 13.01 2.06 11.67
N SER A 66 13.31 1.25 10.67
CA SER A 66 14.55 1.37 9.90
C SER A 66 14.57 2.64 9.05
N TYR A 67 13.48 2.95 8.36
CA TYR A 67 13.33 4.18 7.56
C TYR A 67 13.38 5.45 8.39
N GLY A 68 13.06 5.37 9.69
CA GLY A 68 13.23 6.47 10.62
C GLY A 68 14.64 7.06 10.59
N GLU A 69 15.70 6.24 10.46
CA GLU A 69 17.09 6.70 10.34
C GLU A 69 17.31 7.46 9.02
N LEU A 70 16.90 6.87 7.90
CA LEU A 70 17.05 7.50 6.58
C LEU A 70 16.29 8.82 6.49
N SER A 71 15.08 8.86 7.06
CA SER A 71 14.26 10.07 7.07
C SER A 71 14.81 11.19 7.95
N ALA A 72 15.46 10.83 9.06
CA ALA A 72 16.13 11.79 9.92
C ALA A 72 17.42 12.33 9.31
N MET A 73 18.15 11.49 8.56
CA MET A 73 19.36 11.88 7.81
C MET A 73 19.03 12.78 6.61
N PHE A 74 17.97 12.45 5.87
CA PHE A 74 17.62 13.09 4.60
C PHE A 74 16.16 13.54 4.58
N PRO A 75 15.77 14.57 5.35
CA PRO A 75 14.39 15.02 5.50
C PRO A 75 13.93 15.89 4.32
N LYS A 76 14.07 15.36 3.10
CA LYS A 76 13.70 16.02 1.84
C LYS A 76 12.47 15.36 1.23
N ALA A 77 11.66 16.14 0.50
CA ALA A 77 10.57 15.61 -0.30
C ALA A 77 11.07 14.55 -1.30
N GLY A 78 10.28 13.49 -1.51
CA GLY A 78 10.66 12.36 -2.37
C GLY A 78 11.01 11.09 -1.60
N GLY A 79 11.19 11.15 -0.28
CA GLY A 79 11.33 9.98 0.62
C GLY A 79 12.26 8.90 0.08
N GLN A 80 11.73 7.72 -0.22
CA GLN A 80 12.48 6.54 -0.68
C GLN A 80 13.38 6.83 -1.91
N TYR A 81 12.92 7.66 -2.85
CA TYR A 81 13.74 8.08 -3.99
C TYR A 81 15.03 8.77 -3.55
N VAL A 82 14.93 9.67 -2.57
CA VAL A 82 16.09 10.37 -2.00
C VAL A 82 17.02 9.41 -1.28
N TYR A 83 16.48 8.48 -0.50
CA TYR A 83 17.29 7.50 0.23
C TYR A 83 18.10 6.60 -0.70
N LEU A 84 17.49 6.10 -1.77
CA LEU A 84 18.17 5.30 -2.78
C LEU A 84 19.22 6.11 -3.55
N LYS A 85 18.96 7.40 -3.82
CA LYS A 85 19.91 8.29 -4.47
C LYS A 85 21.15 8.52 -3.60
N GLU A 86 20.96 8.77 -2.33
CA GLU A 86 22.07 9.02 -1.39
C GLU A 86 22.89 7.75 -1.11
N ALA A 87 22.25 6.56 -1.09
CA ALA A 87 22.93 5.29 -0.86
C ALA A 87 23.65 4.76 -2.11
N TYR A 88 23.00 4.75 -3.26
CA TYR A 88 23.44 4.03 -4.46
C TYR A 88 23.65 4.90 -5.70
N GLY A 89 23.29 6.17 -5.61
CA GLY A 89 23.42 7.12 -6.72
C GLY A 89 22.22 7.13 -7.68
N PRO A 90 22.38 7.87 -8.81
CA PRO A 90 21.25 8.25 -9.66
C PRO A 90 20.62 7.10 -10.45
N VAL A 91 21.39 6.06 -10.81
CA VAL A 91 20.85 4.91 -11.58
C VAL A 91 19.77 4.17 -10.80
N VAL A 92 20.09 3.79 -9.53
CA VAL A 92 19.16 3.02 -8.69
C VAL A 92 17.95 3.86 -8.31
N SER A 93 18.15 5.14 -7.98
CA SER A 93 17.03 6.03 -7.64
C SER A 93 16.15 6.32 -8.86
N PHE A 94 16.70 6.45 -10.05
CA PHE A 94 15.91 6.57 -11.27
C PHE A 94 15.13 5.30 -11.55
N THR A 95 15.75 4.12 -11.43
CA THR A 95 15.08 2.82 -11.62
C THR A 95 13.90 2.69 -10.64
N PHE A 96 14.08 3.05 -9.38
CA PHE A 96 12.98 3.12 -8.42
C PHE A 96 11.88 4.08 -8.89
N GLY A 97 12.24 5.31 -9.21
CA GLY A 97 11.26 6.33 -9.60
C GLY A 97 10.49 5.99 -10.88
N TRP A 98 11.16 5.38 -11.86
CA TRP A 98 10.54 4.82 -13.05
C TRP A 98 9.51 3.73 -12.67
N THR A 99 9.93 2.78 -11.85
CA THR A 99 9.08 1.67 -11.42
C THR A 99 7.91 2.15 -10.56
N PHE A 100 8.18 3.12 -9.70
CA PHE A 100 7.15 3.75 -8.87
C PHE A 100 6.08 4.44 -9.74
N PHE A 101 6.49 5.14 -10.78
CA PHE A 101 5.59 5.77 -11.74
C PHE A 101 4.86 4.76 -12.63
N ALA A 102 5.60 3.81 -13.21
CA ALA A 102 5.04 2.89 -14.20
C ALA A 102 4.12 1.82 -13.58
N VAL A 103 4.44 1.37 -12.36
CA VAL A 103 3.78 0.22 -11.72
C VAL A 103 3.32 0.54 -10.31
N ILE A 104 4.27 0.77 -9.36
CA ILE A 104 3.95 0.71 -7.93
C ILE A 104 2.80 1.65 -7.56
N GLN A 105 3.02 2.95 -7.72
CA GLN A 105 2.07 3.96 -7.26
C GLN A 105 0.79 3.98 -8.09
N THR A 106 0.92 3.93 -9.40
CA THR A 106 -0.22 4.08 -10.30
C THR A 106 -1.12 2.85 -10.31
N ALA A 107 -0.54 1.64 -10.22
CA ALA A 107 -1.33 0.42 -10.09
C ALA A 107 -1.95 0.28 -8.68
N THR A 108 -1.27 0.76 -7.61
CA THR A 108 -1.87 0.83 -6.27
C THR A 108 -3.08 1.77 -6.23
N ILE A 109 -2.97 2.97 -6.83
CA ILE A 109 -4.10 3.90 -6.98
C ILE A 109 -5.26 3.24 -7.74
N ALA A 110 -4.96 2.53 -8.82
CA ALA A 110 -5.97 1.79 -9.60
C ALA A 110 -6.62 0.68 -8.77
N ALA A 111 -5.84 -0.16 -8.08
CA ALA A 111 -6.35 -1.25 -7.25
C ALA A 111 -7.30 -0.74 -6.16
N VAL A 112 -6.92 0.34 -5.46
CA VAL A 112 -7.77 0.97 -4.43
C VAL A 112 -9.02 1.59 -5.05
N GLY A 113 -8.93 2.16 -6.26
CA GLY A 113 -10.07 2.67 -7.02
C GLY A 113 -11.06 1.56 -7.43
N VAL A 114 -10.55 0.44 -7.93
CA VAL A 114 -11.35 -0.76 -8.26
C VAL A 114 -12.00 -1.33 -7.00
N ALA A 115 -11.28 -1.38 -5.88
CA ALA A 115 -11.86 -1.81 -4.62
C ALA A 115 -13.00 -0.89 -4.15
N PHE A 116 -12.87 0.44 -4.29
CA PHE A 116 -13.97 1.38 -4.02
C PHE A 116 -15.22 0.98 -4.83
N SER A 117 -15.05 0.69 -6.12
CA SER A 117 -16.16 0.29 -7.00
C SER A 117 -16.82 -1.02 -6.57
N LYS A 118 -16.03 -2.01 -6.15
CA LYS A 118 -16.55 -3.31 -5.64
C LYS A 118 -17.51 -3.13 -4.47
N PHE A 119 -17.24 -2.21 -3.55
CA PHE A 119 -18.13 -1.96 -2.42
C PHE A 119 -19.28 -1.04 -2.79
N THR A 120 -19.10 -0.11 -3.73
CA THR A 120 -20.18 0.71 -4.28
C THR A 120 -21.22 -0.14 -5.00
N ALA A 121 -20.79 -1.17 -5.73
CA ALA A 121 -21.67 -2.10 -6.44
C ALA A 121 -22.67 -2.83 -5.52
N TYR A 122 -22.35 -3.01 -4.25
CA TYR A 122 -23.30 -3.57 -3.29
C TYR A 122 -24.52 -2.67 -3.09
N LEU A 123 -24.30 -1.36 -3.02
CA LEU A 123 -25.39 -0.38 -2.85
C LEU A 123 -26.08 -0.05 -4.18
N PHE A 124 -25.32 -0.08 -5.26
CA PHE A 124 -25.74 0.28 -6.61
C PHE A 124 -25.31 -0.81 -7.60
N PRO A 125 -26.08 -1.91 -7.75
CA PRO A 125 -25.69 -3.05 -8.60
C PRO A 125 -25.41 -2.70 -10.07
N VAL A 126 -25.94 -1.59 -10.56
CA VAL A 126 -25.64 -1.07 -11.91
C VAL A 126 -24.15 -0.68 -12.09
N LEU A 127 -23.42 -0.49 -10.98
CA LEU A 127 -21.99 -0.14 -10.96
C LEU A 127 -21.09 -1.36 -10.68
N ASP A 128 -21.57 -2.57 -10.93
CA ASP A 128 -20.81 -3.81 -10.70
C ASP A 128 -19.78 -4.08 -11.80
N GLU A 129 -18.77 -4.89 -11.45
CA GLU A 129 -17.74 -5.36 -12.37
C GLU A 129 -18.29 -6.28 -13.47
N ASP A 130 -19.43 -6.92 -13.23
CA ASP A 130 -20.16 -7.77 -14.19
C ASP A 130 -21.10 -6.98 -15.13
N VAL A 131 -21.26 -5.66 -14.92
CA VAL A 131 -22.03 -4.77 -15.79
C VAL A 131 -21.11 -4.11 -16.81
N TYR A 132 -21.17 -4.59 -18.05
CA TYR A 132 -20.31 -4.10 -19.14
C TYR A 132 -20.97 -2.94 -19.87
N LEU A 133 -20.25 -1.81 -19.94
CA LEU A 133 -20.64 -0.62 -20.70
C LEU A 133 -20.18 -0.68 -22.16
N LEU A 134 -19.07 -1.38 -22.40
CA LEU A 134 -18.48 -1.58 -23.72
C LEU A 134 -17.96 -3.00 -23.83
N VAL A 135 -18.29 -3.65 -24.96
CA VAL A 135 -17.83 -5.00 -25.28
C VAL A 135 -17.22 -4.97 -26.69
N MET A 136 -15.93 -5.27 -26.81
CA MET A 136 -15.20 -5.32 -28.08
C MET A 136 -14.39 -6.64 -28.14
N GLY A 137 -15.03 -7.69 -28.64
CA GLY A 137 -14.43 -9.03 -28.67
C GLY A 137 -14.15 -9.54 -27.26
N ASN A 138 -12.89 -9.85 -26.95
CA ASN A 138 -12.45 -10.29 -25.63
C ASN A 138 -12.16 -9.15 -24.63
N TYR A 139 -12.30 -7.90 -25.07
CA TYR A 139 -12.06 -6.72 -24.24
C TYR A 139 -13.36 -6.13 -23.76
N HIS A 140 -13.50 -5.97 -22.46
CA HIS A 140 -14.70 -5.46 -21.82
C HIS A 140 -14.36 -4.30 -20.90
N ILE A 141 -15.17 -3.25 -20.91
CA ILE A 141 -15.09 -2.14 -19.94
C ILE A 141 -16.34 -2.22 -19.07
N SER A 142 -16.13 -2.44 -17.77
CA SER A 142 -17.23 -2.49 -16.80
C SER A 142 -17.57 -1.12 -16.24
N SER A 143 -18.78 -0.98 -15.72
CA SER A 143 -19.21 0.22 -14.99
C SER A 143 -18.35 0.46 -13.73
N ALA A 144 -17.87 -0.59 -13.07
CA ALA A 144 -16.95 -0.49 -11.94
C ALA A 144 -15.61 0.15 -12.31
N GLN A 145 -15.05 -0.20 -13.48
CA GLN A 145 -13.80 0.42 -13.97
C GLN A 145 -13.98 1.92 -14.25
N VAL A 146 -15.10 2.30 -14.87
CA VAL A 146 -15.41 3.71 -15.14
C VAL A 146 -15.59 4.49 -13.84
N LEU A 147 -16.25 3.92 -12.84
CA LEU A 147 -16.39 4.53 -11.52
C LEU A 147 -15.02 4.70 -10.82
N ALA A 148 -14.16 3.70 -10.89
CA ALA A 148 -12.80 3.79 -10.34
C ALA A 148 -12.02 4.96 -10.95
N ILE A 149 -12.06 5.09 -12.28
CA ILE A 149 -11.44 6.20 -13.02
C ILE A 149 -12.04 7.54 -12.58
N ALA A 150 -13.36 7.65 -12.50
CA ALA A 150 -14.03 8.89 -12.08
C ALA A 150 -13.59 9.33 -10.68
N VAL A 151 -13.45 8.40 -9.73
CA VAL A 151 -12.97 8.68 -8.36
C VAL A 151 -11.51 9.14 -8.38
N ILE A 152 -10.63 8.51 -9.16
CA ILE A 152 -9.22 8.91 -9.29
C ILE A 152 -9.13 10.32 -9.84
N LEU A 153 -9.87 10.65 -10.89
CA LEU A 153 -9.89 11.99 -11.50
C LEU A 153 -10.43 13.05 -10.52
N LEU A 154 -11.51 12.73 -9.81
CA LEU A 154 -12.09 13.62 -8.78
C LEU A 154 -11.08 13.93 -7.66
N LEU A 155 -10.44 12.90 -7.11
CA LEU A 155 -9.43 13.07 -6.06
C LEU A 155 -8.21 13.84 -6.56
N THR A 156 -7.79 13.59 -7.80
CA THR A 156 -6.72 14.35 -8.44
C THR A 156 -7.08 15.83 -8.55
N PHE A 157 -8.30 16.14 -9.01
CA PHE A 157 -8.79 17.51 -9.08
C PHE A 157 -8.81 18.20 -7.71
N ILE A 158 -9.34 17.55 -6.67
CA ILE A 158 -9.36 18.06 -5.28
C ILE A 158 -7.93 18.39 -4.81
N ASN A 159 -6.98 17.49 -5.06
CA ASN A 159 -5.59 17.67 -4.61
C ASN A 159 -4.85 18.79 -5.37
N THR A 160 -5.26 19.14 -6.59
CA THR A 160 -4.70 20.30 -7.31
C THR A 160 -5.08 21.63 -6.67
N GLY A 161 -6.16 21.67 -5.88
CA GLY A 161 -6.63 22.84 -5.13
C GLY A 161 -5.76 23.26 -3.94
N GLY A 162 -4.80 22.43 -3.54
CA GLY A 162 -3.82 22.76 -2.51
C GLY A 162 -3.77 21.80 -1.33
N VAL A 163 -2.62 21.77 -0.65
CA VAL A 163 -2.29 20.86 0.46
C VAL A 163 -3.26 20.99 1.65
N LYS A 164 -3.76 22.21 1.92
CA LYS A 164 -4.69 22.42 3.03
C LYS A 164 -5.99 21.61 2.88
N ASN A 165 -6.54 21.56 1.68
CA ASN A 165 -7.77 20.80 1.40
C ASN A 165 -7.50 19.31 1.49
N GLY A 166 -6.41 18.83 0.89
CA GLY A 166 -6.00 17.44 0.97
C GLY A 166 -5.73 16.96 2.40
N LYS A 167 -5.07 17.78 3.23
CA LYS A 167 -4.80 17.50 4.65
C LYS A 167 -6.10 17.33 5.46
N MET A 168 -7.02 18.28 5.35
CA MET A 168 -8.28 18.23 6.10
C MET A 168 -9.10 16.99 5.72
N VAL A 169 -9.25 16.73 4.43
CA VAL A 169 -9.92 15.54 3.90
C VAL A 169 -9.22 14.28 4.42
N GLN A 170 -7.89 14.22 4.34
CA GLN A 170 -7.12 13.07 4.80
C GLN A 170 -7.32 12.80 6.30
N THR A 171 -7.21 13.81 7.16
CA THR A 171 -7.33 13.63 8.61
C THR A 171 -8.73 13.19 9.00
N ILE A 172 -9.78 13.82 8.46
CA ILE A 172 -11.18 13.49 8.77
C ILE A 172 -11.49 12.06 8.31
N LEU A 173 -11.16 11.73 7.05
CA LEU A 173 -11.43 10.39 6.52
C LEU A 173 -10.64 9.32 7.26
N THR A 174 -9.39 9.62 7.69
CA THR A 174 -8.59 8.68 8.47
C THR A 174 -9.19 8.43 9.86
N LEU A 175 -9.65 9.46 10.54
CA LEU A 175 -10.34 9.29 11.82
C LEU A 175 -11.62 8.46 11.68
N ILE A 176 -12.43 8.74 10.66
CA ILE A 176 -13.66 7.99 10.38
C ILE A 176 -13.33 6.52 10.16
N LYS A 177 -12.36 6.17 9.32
CA LYS A 177 -12.04 4.76 9.03
C LYS A 177 -11.37 4.03 10.20
N ILE A 178 -10.52 4.68 11.00
CA ILE A 178 -9.99 4.08 12.22
C ILE A 178 -11.13 3.79 13.20
N LEU A 179 -12.00 4.77 13.44
CA LEU A 179 -13.16 4.60 14.30
C LEU A 179 -14.08 3.49 13.80
N SER A 180 -14.33 3.43 12.49
CA SER A 180 -15.14 2.41 11.86
C SER A 180 -14.60 1.00 12.09
N LEU A 181 -13.28 0.80 11.89
CA LEU A 181 -12.64 -0.49 12.15
C LEU A 181 -12.66 -0.86 13.64
N VAL A 182 -12.39 0.11 14.52
CA VAL A 182 -12.44 -0.12 15.96
C VAL A 182 -13.87 -0.51 16.40
N LEU A 183 -14.89 0.15 15.87
CA LEU A 183 -16.28 -0.21 16.15
C LEU A 183 -16.61 -1.60 15.60
N LEU A 184 -16.20 -1.92 14.38
CA LEU A 184 -16.39 -3.26 13.81
C LEU A 184 -15.75 -4.34 14.70
N VAL A 185 -14.53 -4.10 15.20
CA VAL A 185 -13.83 -5.02 16.12
C VAL A 185 -14.60 -5.17 17.43
N ILE A 186 -15.05 -4.06 18.04
CA ILE A 186 -15.79 -4.09 19.31
C ILE A 186 -17.12 -4.85 19.15
N PHE A 187 -17.90 -4.54 18.13
CA PHE A 187 -19.18 -5.20 17.89
C PHE A 187 -18.99 -6.65 17.45
N GLY A 188 -17.93 -6.96 16.69
CA GLY A 188 -17.60 -8.32 16.32
C GLY A 188 -17.23 -9.19 17.53
N PHE A 189 -16.46 -8.65 18.48
CA PHE A 189 -16.22 -9.36 19.74
C PHE A 189 -17.46 -9.47 20.63
N ALA A 190 -18.44 -8.57 20.50
CA ALA A 190 -19.72 -8.72 21.18
C ALA A 190 -20.62 -9.81 20.53
N ALA A 191 -20.42 -10.07 19.24
CA ALA A 191 -21.09 -11.14 18.48
C ALA A 191 -20.24 -12.42 18.37
N PHE A 192 -19.27 -12.57 19.25
CA PHE A 192 -18.36 -13.71 19.28
C PHE A 192 -19.12 -15.02 19.51
N ASP A 193 -18.87 -16.02 18.65
CA ASP A 193 -19.43 -17.35 18.75
C ASP A 193 -18.39 -18.33 19.28
N LEU A 194 -18.69 -18.93 20.44
CA LEU A 194 -17.78 -19.88 21.08
C LEU A 194 -17.64 -21.21 20.28
N GLU A 195 -18.67 -21.61 19.55
CA GLU A 195 -18.63 -22.83 18.73
C GLU A 195 -17.69 -22.60 17.54
N VAL A 196 -17.84 -21.47 16.83
CA VAL A 196 -16.96 -21.04 15.74
C VAL A 196 -15.51 -20.92 16.23
N TRP A 197 -15.32 -20.27 17.38
CA TRP A 197 -13.99 -20.14 17.99
C TRP A 197 -13.36 -21.51 18.27
N ASN A 198 -14.10 -22.41 18.93
CA ASN A 198 -13.59 -23.73 19.27
C ASN A 198 -13.30 -24.57 18.01
N GLN A 199 -14.07 -24.42 16.94
CA GLN A 199 -13.80 -25.07 15.66
C GLN A 199 -12.48 -24.55 15.04
N ASN A 200 -12.31 -23.23 14.96
CA ASN A 200 -11.14 -22.61 14.34
C ASN A 200 -9.86 -22.82 15.15
N TRP A 201 -9.95 -22.80 16.50
CA TRP A 201 -8.83 -22.81 17.41
C TRP A 201 -8.63 -24.12 18.16
N SER A 202 -9.32 -25.20 17.76
CA SER A 202 -9.05 -26.55 18.28
C SER A 202 -7.60 -26.97 17.97
N SER A 203 -7.05 -27.86 18.81
CA SER A 203 -5.68 -28.38 18.61
C SER A 203 -5.50 -29.11 17.27
N GLU A 204 -6.58 -29.62 16.68
CA GLU A 204 -6.58 -30.32 15.39
C GLU A 204 -6.59 -29.33 14.21
N ASN A 205 -7.37 -28.24 14.29
CA ASN A 205 -7.62 -27.33 13.16
C ASN A 205 -6.70 -26.11 13.14
N MET A 206 -6.33 -25.60 14.30
CA MET A 206 -5.60 -24.34 14.47
C MET A 206 -4.28 -24.29 13.67
N TRP A 207 -3.56 -25.42 13.56
CA TRP A 207 -2.30 -25.52 12.84
C TRP A 207 -2.35 -26.41 11.60
N ASN A 208 -3.55 -26.84 11.20
CA ASN A 208 -3.73 -27.66 10.02
C ASN A 208 -3.60 -26.81 8.75
N LEU A 209 -2.37 -26.71 8.24
CA LEU A 209 -2.09 -25.96 7.02
C LEU A 209 -2.64 -26.71 5.81
N GLN A 210 -3.66 -26.16 5.17
CA GLN A 210 -4.31 -26.73 3.98
C GLN A 210 -4.72 -25.62 3.02
N ARG A 211 -4.85 -25.96 1.74
CA ARG A 211 -5.40 -25.00 0.77
C ARG A 211 -6.88 -25.25 0.61
N LEU A 212 -7.65 -24.17 0.55
CA LEU A 212 -9.08 -24.20 0.29
C LEU A 212 -9.38 -23.60 -1.11
N ASN A 213 -10.40 -24.13 -1.75
CA ASN A 213 -10.99 -23.52 -2.95
C ASN A 213 -11.94 -22.37 -2.56
N VAL A 214 -12.43 -21.64 -3.58
CA VAL A 214 -13.41 -20.55 -3.38
C VAL A 214 -14.75 -21.06 -2.80
N ASP A 215 -15.08 -22.34 -2.99
CA ASP A 215 -16.26 -22.98 -2.42
C ASP A 215 -16.03 -23.53 -1.00
N GLY A 216 -14.84 -23.30 -0.42
CA GLY A 216 -14.46 -23.79 0.90
C GLY A 216 -13.98 -25.25 0.92
N SER A 217 -14.04 -25.98 -0.20
CA SER A 217 -13.54 -27.36 -0.28
C SER A 217 -12.01 -27.40 -0.23
N THR A 218 -11.45 -28.52 0.28
CA THR A 218 -10.00 -28.72 0.35
C THR A 218 -9.39 -28.89 -1.04
N ALA A 219 -8.31 -28.19 -1.30
CA ALA A 219 -7.50 -28.31 -2.51
C ALA A 219 -6.13 -28.93 -2.21
N ASP A 220 -5.60 -29.71 -3.14
CA ASP A 220 -4.26 -30.26 -2.99
C ASP A 220 -3.18 -29.16 -3.07
N TYR A 221 -2.17 -29.28 -2.23
CA TYR A 221 -0.94 -28.47 -2.30
C TYR A 221 -0.04 -28.94 -3.46
N ALA A 222 -0.55 -29.04 -4.66
CA ALA A 222 0.02 -29.81 -5.78
C ALA A 222 1.52 -29.59 -6.06
N THR A 223 2.15 -28.47 -5.68
CA THR A 223 3.57 -28.25 -5.99
C THR A 223 4.27 -27.33 -4.97
N PHE A 224 3.56 -26.75 -4.05
CA PHE A 224 4.04 -25.53 -3.37
C PHE A 224 4.39 -25.72 -1.89
N GLY A 225 3.93 -26.77 -1.23
CA GLY A 225 4.16 -26.97 0.20
C GLY A 225 3.78 -25.76 1.07
N ALA A 226 4.09 -25.83 2.35
CA ALA A 226 3.79 -24.80 3.35
C ALA A 226 4.40 -23.44 3.02
N PHE A 227 5.63 -23.39 2.50
CA PHE A 227 6.31 -22.12 2.19
C PHE A 227 5.64 -21.37 1.03
N GLY A 228 5.17 -22.08 0.02
CA GLY A 228 4.44 -21.47 -1.09
C GLY A 228 3.10 -20.89 -0.64
N ALA A 229 2.36 -21.60 0.20
CA ALA A 229 1.09 -21.14 0.76
C ALA A 229 1.25 -19.89 1.62
N ILE A 230 2.21 -19.88 2.55
CA ILE A 230 2.49 -18.72 3.41
C ILE A 230 2.95 -17.51 2.58
N SER A 231 3.81 -17.72 1.56
CA SER A 231 4.26 -16.62 0.71
C SER A 231 3.14 -16.03 -0.13
N ALA A 232 2.23 -16.86 -0.66
CA ALA A 232 1.04 -16.40 -1.37
C ALA A 232 0.11 -15.60 -0.46
N ALA A 233 -0.14 -16.09 0.76
CA ALA A 233 -0.93 -15.41 1.76
C ALA A 233 -0.32 -14.04 2.19
N LEU A 234 1.03 -13.98 2.30
CA LEU A 234 1.73 -12.73 2.65
C LEU A 234 1.57 -11.62 1.61
N VAL A 235 1.34 -11.92 0.34
CA VAL A 235 1.13 -10.88 -0.70
C VAL A 235 -0.01 -9.94 -0.31
N GLY A 236 -1.18 -10.50 -0.02
CA GLY A 236 -2.35 -9.71 0.36
C GLY A 236 -2.13 -8.92 1.66
N ALA A 237 -1.51 -9.57 2.67
CA ALA A 237 -1.22 -8.93 3.95
C ALA A 237 -0.23 -7.76 3.80
N LEU A 238 0.90 -7.95 3.08
CA LEU A 238 1.90 -6.92 2.82
C LEU A 238 1.34 -5.78 1.99
N PHE A 239 0.54 -6.06 0.94
CA PHE A 239 -0.16 -5.03 0.19
C PHE A 239 -1.10 -4.21 1.07
N SER A 240 -1.88 -4.87 1.93
CA SER A 240 -2.82 -4.19 2.85
C SER A 240 -2.12 -3.29 3.85
N SER A 241 -0.89 -3.65 4.22
CA SER A 241 -0.03 -2.91 5.15
C SER A 241 0.95 -1.97 4.44
N ASP A 242 0.85 -1.82 3.12
CA ASP A 242 1.74 -0.95 2.34
C ASP A 242 1.42 0.55 2.55
N SER A 243 2.20 1.41 1.91
CA SER A 243 2.11 2.87 2.01
C SER A 243 2.42 3.47 3.39
N TRP A 244 2.95 2.66 4.31
CA TRP A 244 3.43 3.11 5.63
C TRP A 244 4.48 4.23 5.53
N HIS A 245 5.21 4.33 4.44
CA HIS A 245 6.26 5.32 4.18
C HIS A 245 5.74 6.67 3.66
N SER A 246 4.43 6.87 3.52
CA SER A 246 3.82 8.05 2.89
C SER A 246 4.25 9.38 3.49
N SER A 247 4.47 9.46 4.82
CA SER A 247 4.95 10.70 5.44
C SER A 247 6.37 11.09 5.00
N SER A 248 7.21 10.11 4.65
CA SER A 248 8.56 10.39 4.14
C SER A 248 8.54 11.06 2.75
N ALA A 249 7.56 10.73 1.92
CA ALA A 249 7.42 11.35 0.60
C ALA A 249 7.09 12.84 0.68
N VAL A 250 6.32 13.25 1.70
CA VAL A 250 5.93 14.65 1.94
C VAL A 250 6.82 15.36 2.97
N ALA A 251 8.03 14.89 3.21
CA ALA A 251 8.96 15.40 4.23
C ALA A 251 9.15 16.93 4.17
N GLY A 252 9.15 17.52 2.97
CA GLY A 252 9.26 18.95 2.76
C GLY A 252 8.09 19.78 3.34
N GLU A 253 6.94 19.15 3.62
CA GLU A 253 5.73 19.75 4.15
C GLU A 253 5.58 19.54 5.66
N ILE A 254 6.43 18.71 6.29
CA ILE A 254 6.37 18.33 7.71
C ILE A 254 7.17 19.31 8.58
N LYS A 255 6.57 19.74 9.68
CA LYS A 255 7.25 20.52 10.73
C LYS A 255 8.20 19.62 11.52
N ASN A 256 9.40 20.11 11.84
CA ASN A 256 10.43 19.33 12.54
C ASN A 256 10.64 17.93 11.93
N PRO A 257 10.95 17.83 10.61
CA PRO A 257 10.89 16.58 9.87
C PRO A 257 11.83 15.52 10.42
N GLN A 258 13.02 15.89 10.92
CA GLN A 258 13.99 14.96 11.50
C GLN A 258 13.43 14.12 12.65
N ARG A 259 12.48 14.67 13.43
CA ARG A 259 11.80 13.98 14.53
C ARG A 259 10.47 13.39 14.10
N ASN A 260 9.65 14.22 13.44
CA ASN A 260 8.24 13.89 13.22
C ASN A 260 8.02 12.83 12.15
N ILE A 261 8.92 12.70 11.14
CA ILE A 261 8.79 11.66 10.12
C ILE A 261 8.98 10.29 10.77
N GLY A 262 10.13 10.04 11.43
CA GLY A 262 10.40 8.74 12.06
C GLY A 262 9.33 8.34 13.06
N LEU A 263 8.86 9.30 13.89
CA LEU A 263 7.76 9.03 14.84
C LEU A 263 6.44 8.74 14.14
N SER A 264 6.09 9.45 13.07
CA SER A 264 4.84 9.21 12.33
C SER A 264 4.84 7.88 11.62
N LEU A 265 5.98 7.44 11.06
CA LEU A 265 6.15 6.11 10.49
C LEU A 265 5.90 5.03 11.55
N ALA A 266 6.57 5.13 12.71
CA ALA A 266 6.44 4.14 13.78
C ALA A 266 5.02 4.10 14.37
N LEU A 267 4.45 5.27 14.72
CA LEU A 267 3.13 5.35 15.35
C LEU A 267 2.02 4.94 14.38
N GLY A 268 2.03 5.45 13.14
CA GLY A 268 1.01 5.11 12.15
C GLY A 268 1.01 3.62 11.83
N THR A 269 2.20 3.05 11.61
CA THR A 269 2.35 1.61 11.33
C THR A 269 1.92 0.75 12.53
N LEU A 270 2.31 1.12 13.75
CA LEU A 270 1.92 0.38 14.96
C LEU A 270 0.40 0.38 15.15
N ILE A 271 -0.25 1.53 15.02
CA ILE A 271 -1.71 1.65 15.16
C ILE A 271 -2.40 0.72 14.15
N VAL A 272 -1.99 0.77 12.88
CA VAL A 272 -2.61 -0.05 11.84
C VAL A 272 -2.34 -1.54 12.06
N THR A 273 -1.12 -1.93 12.42
CA THR A 273 -0.76 -3.31 12.70
C THR A 273 -1.63 -3.89 13.82
N VAL A 274 -1.79 -3.16 14.93
CA VAL A 274 -2.62 -3.61 16.06
C VAL A 274 -4.09 -3.76 15.63
N ILE A 275 -4.62 -2.77 14.90
CA ILE A 275 -6.00 -2.84 14.39
C ILE A 275 -6.18 -4.05 13.48
N TYR A 276 -5.24 -4.33 12.57
CA TYR A 276 -5.34 -5.44 11.62
C TYR A 276 -5.28 -6.81 12.32
N ILE A 277 -4.40 -6.97 13.31
CA ILE A 277 -4.33 -8.19 14.12
C ILE A 277 -5.66 -8.40 14.88
N LEU A 278 -6.18 -7.36 15.55
CA LEU A 278 -7.44 -7.44 16.28
C LEU A 278 -8.64 -7.71 15.35
N THR A 279 -8.64 -7.11 14.15
CA THR A 279 -9.69 -7.34 13.15
C THR A 279 -9.70 -8.81 12.69
N ASN A 280 -8.54 -9.38 12.41
CA ASN A 280 -8.47 -10.77 11.96
C ASN A 280 -8.76 -11.76 13.08
N LEU A 281 -8.32 -11.46 14.31
CA LEU A 281 -8.68 -12.26 15.47
C LEU A 281 -10.19 -12.27 15.69
N MET A 282 -10.85 -11.11 15.53
CA MET A 282 -12.28 -10.97 15.59
C MET A 282 -12.97 -11.75 14.45
N TYR A 283 -12.47 -11.69 13.22
CA TYR A 283 -13.02 -12.46 12.11
C TYR A 283 -13.06 -13.96 12.42
N THR A 284 -11.98 -14.52 13.00
CA THR A 284 -11.94 -15.95 13.40
C THR A 284 -12.82 -16.30 14.61
N GLY A 285 -13.37 -15.31 15.28
CA GLY A 285 -14.35 -15.51 16.36
C GLY A 285 -15.80 -15.39 15.91
N VAL A 286 -16.04 -14.94 14.68
CA VAL A 286 -17.38 -14.73 14.11
C VAL A 286 -17.64 -15.65 12.92
N LEU A 287 -16.62 -15.97 12.14
CA LEU A 287 -16.71 -16.82 10.94
C LEU A 287 -15.75 -18.00 11.04
N THR A 288 -16.15 -19.14 10.49
CA THR A 288 -15.25 -20.26 10.27
C THR A 288 -14.23 -19.92 9.18
N ILE A 289 -13.12 -20.64 9.15
CA ILE A 289 -12.09 -20.44 8.09
C ILE A 289 -12.66 -20.76 6.70
N GLU A 290 -13.53 -21.75 6.59
CA GLU A 290 -14.21 -22.12 5.35
C GLU A 290 -15.15 -21.01 4.85
N GLU A 291 -15.91 -20.37 5.75
CA GLU A 291 -16.75 -19.23 5.42
C GLU A 291 -15.91 -18.02 5.00
N MET A 292 -14.80 -17.76 5.68
CA MET A 292 -13.85 -16.72 5.27
C MET A 292 -13.26 -17.00 3.87
N ALA A 293 -12.89 -18.26 3.59
CA ALA A 293 -12.33 -18.68 2.30
C ALA A 293 -13.33 -18.54 1.16
N SER A 294 -14.61 -18.86 1.42
CA SER A 294 -15.72 -18.83 0.46
C SER A 294 -16.47 -17.50 0.39
N ALA A 295 -15.98 -16.45 1.07
CA ALA A 295 -16.64 -15.17 1.11
C ALA A 295 -16.94 -14.62 -0.31
N PRO A 296 -18.21 -14.26 -0.63
CA PRO A 296 -18.58 -13.77 -1.95
C PRO A 296 -17.77 -12.56 -2.39
N LYS A 297 -17.11 -12.68 -3.56
CA LYS A 297 -16.21 -11.63 -4.11
C LYS A 297 -15.11 -11.20 -3.12
N ASP A 298 -14.66 -12.09 -2.24
CA ASP A 298 -13.64 -11.89 -1.19
C ASP A 298 -14.02 -10.86 -0.09
N ARG A 299 -15.30 -10.57 0.08
CA ARG A 299 -15.77 -9.51 1.00
C ARG A 299 -16.02 -10.04 2.42
N VAL A 300 -14.98 -10.61 3.06
CA VAL A 300 -15.07 -11.23 4.40
C VAL A 300 -15.72 -10.30 5.44
N ALA A 301 -15.36 -9.02 5.44
CA ALA A 301 -15.91 -8.05 6.39
C ALA A 301 -17.43 -7.86 6.23
N MET A 302 -17.98 -8.06 5.02
CA MET A 302 -19.42 -7.94 4.81
C MET A 302 -20.18 -9.13 5.39
N LEU A 303 -19.60 -10.34 5.36
CA LEU A 303 -20.17 -11.50 6.06
C LEU A 303 -20.22 -11.23 7.57
N VAL A 304 -19.11 -10.77 8.14
CA VAL A 304 -19.07 -10.41 9.57
C VAL A 304 -20.12 -9.35 9.92
N ALA A 305 -20.27 -8.31 9.08
CA ALA A 305 -21.29 -7.29 9.33
C ALA A 305 -22.72 -7.83 9.21
N GLN A 306 -22.93 -8.84 8.35
CA GLN A 306 -24.20 -9.54 8.24
C GLN A 306 -24.53 -10.32 9.51
N GLU A 307 -23.57 -11.05 10.06
CA GLU A 307 -23.74 -11.78 11.31
C GLU A 307 -24.01 -10.85 12.50
N ILE A 308 -23.34 -9.69 12.56
CA ILE A 308 -23.48 -8.74 13.68
C ILE A 308 -24.78 -7.92 13.58
N PHE A 309 -25.08 -7.38 12.40
CA PHE A 309 -26.12 -6.34 12.23
C PHE A 309 -27.18 -6.70 11.19
N GLY A 310 -27.12 -7.91 10.59
CA GLY A 310 -28.01 -8.31 9.52
C GLY A 310 -27.83 -7.48 8.23
N PRO A 311 -28.83 -7.43 7.33
CA PRO A 311 -28.69 -6.74 6.03
C PRO A 311 -28.37 -5.25 6.12
N VAL A 312 -28.81 -4.56 7.18
CA VAL A 312 -28.49 -3.13 7.39
C VAL A 312 -27.01 -2.94 7.68
N GLY A 313 -26.39 -3.89 8.40
CA GLY A 313 -24.97 -3.86 8.70
C GLY A 313 -24.09 -3.90 7.46
N ILE A 314 -24.46 -4.70 6.48
CA ILE A 314 -23.73 -4.78 5.21
C ILE A 314 -23.71 -3.42 4.50
N ALA A 315 -24.86 -2.74 4.44
CA ALA A 315 -24.95 -1.42 3.79
C ALA A 315 -24.11 -0.36 4.52
N ILE A 316 -24.17 -0.34 5.85
CA ILE A 316 -23.35 0.56 6.68
C ILE A 316 -21.87 0.29 6.44
N LEU A 317 -21.47 -0.97 6.49
CA LEU A 317 -20.07 -1.35 6.28
C LEU A 317 -19.60 -1.03 4.86
N ALA A 318 -20.42 -1.24 3.84
CA ALA A 318 -20.09 -0.86 2.46
C ALA A 318 -19.76 0.63 2.35
N ILE A 319 -20.61 1.50 2.96
CA ILE A 319 -20.35 2.95 2.99
C ILE A 319 -19.05 3.25 3.75
N MET A 320 -18.80 2.60 4.88
CA MET A 320 -17.57 2.78 5.66
C MET A 320 -16.33 2.39 4.86
N ILE A 321 -16.37 1.30 4.10
CA ILE A 321 -15.26 0.86 3.25
C ILE A 321 -15.09 1.81 2.05
N MET A 322 -16.18 2.30 1.46
CA MET A 322 -16.10 3.35 0.43
C MET A 322 -15.37 4.60 0.95
N VAL A 323 -15.73 5.08 2.13
CA VAL A 323 -15.04 6.21 2.78
C VAL A 323 -13.57 5.87 3.06
N SER A 324 -13.28 4.65 3.50
CA SER A 324 -11.92 4.17 3.77
C SER A 324 -11.06 4.16 2.51
N THR A 325 -11.53 3.55 1.43
CA THR A 325 -10.82 3.46 0.15
C THR A 325 -10.66 4.80 -0.52
N PHE A 326 -11.67 5.67 -0.45
CA PHE A 326 -11.59 7.05 -0.93
C PHE A 326 -10.49 7.83 -0.20
N GLY A 327 -10.43 7.75 1.13
CA GLY A 327 -9.39 8.39 1.93
C GLY A 327 -7.99 7.81 1.71
N CYS A 328 -7.88 6.48 1.54
CA CYS A 328 -6.62 5.82 1.18
C CYS A 328 -6.11 6.34 -0.16
N ASN A 329 -6.96 6.32 -1.17
CA ASN A 329 -6.60 6.79 -2.51
C ASN A 329 -6.21 8.27 -2.55
N ASN A 330 -6.89 9.11 -1.73
CA ASN A 330 -6.49 10.51 -1.54
C ASN A 330 -5.06 10.64 -1.02
N GLY A 331 -4.69 9.85 0.00
CA GLY A 331 -3.33 9.84 0.55
C GLY A 331 -2.28 9.37 -0.45
N LEU A 332 -2.56 8.32 -1.21
CA LEU A 332 -1.69 7.80 -2.27
C LEU A 332 -1.45 8.84 -3.36
N ILE A 333 -2.52 9.45 -3.90
CA ILE A 333 -2.43 10.49 -4.92
C ILE A 333 -1.60 11.68 -4.43
N LEU A 334 -1.83 12.09 -3.18
CA LEU A 334 -1.08 13.19 -2.57
C LEU A 334 0.42 12.88 -2.48
N ALA A 335 0.78 11.70 -1.97
CA ALA A 335 2.17 11.33 -1.72
C ALA A 335 2.96 11.07 -3.01
N GLY A 336 2.38 10.34 -3.97
CA GLY A 336 3.06 9.91 -5.19
C GLY A 336 3.62 11.04 -6.04
N ALA A 337 2.86 12.11 -6.23
CA ALA A 337 3.26 13.25 -7.04
C ALA A 337 4.55 13.94 -6.56
N ARG A 338 4.89 13.83 -5.24
CA ARG A 338 6.12 14.42 -4.66
C ARG A 338 7.38 13.69 -5.09
N ILE A 339 7.28 12.39 -5.36
CA ILE A 339 8.41 11.61 -5.87
C ILE A 339 8.74 12.05 -7.29
N TYR A 340 7.74 12.18 -8.17
CA TYR A 340 7.93 12.68 -9.55
C TYR A 340 8.46 14.11 -9.59
N TYR A 341 8.00 14.96 -8.67
CA TYR A 341 8.53 16.30 -8.48
C TYR A 341 10.03 16.26 -8.16
N SER A 342 10.44 15.44 -7.20
CA SER A 342 11.85 15.30 -6.81
C SER A 342 12.71 14.78 -7.95
N MET A 343 12.24 13.79 -8.70
CA MET A 343 12.92 13.29 -9.90
C MET A 343 13.11 14.38 -10.96
N ALA A 344 12.08 15.20 -11.19
CA ALA A 344 12.15 16.29 -12.17
C ALA A 344 13.11 17.40 -11.75
N LYS A 345 13.21 17.69 -10.44
CA LYS A 345 14.22 18.62 -9.90
C LYS A 345 15.65 18.13 -10.08
N ASP A 346 15.82 16.81 -10.12
CA ASP A 346 17.11 16.18 -10.42
C ASP A 346 17.39 16.02 -11.93
N GLY A 347 16.49 16.52 -12.80
CA GLY A 347 16.58 16.35 -14.25
C GLY A 347 16.21 14.97 -14.77
N LEU A 348 15.81 14.04 -13.92
CA LEU A 348 15.57 12.64 -14.24
C LEU A 348 14.10 12.31 -14.56
N PHE A 349 13.26 13.33 -14.77
CA PHE A 349 11.85 13.14 -15.16
C PHE A 349 11.36 14.35 -15.97
N PHE A 350 10.11 14.31 -16.44
CA PHE A 350 9.52 15.41 -17.22
C PHE A 350 9.64 16.75 -16.51
N LYS A 351 10.29 17.74 -17.11
CA LYS A 351 10.55 19.09 -16.49
C LYS A 351 9.28 19.72 -15.92
N LYS A 352 8.12 19.54 -16.56
CA LYS A 352 6.83 20.09 -16.11
C LYS A 352 6.35 19.50 -14.78
N THR A 353 6.73 18.26 -14.43
CA THR A 353 6.36 17.66 -13.13
C THR A 353 7.13 18.28 -11.96
N GLY A 354 8.25 18.96 -12.22
CA GLY A 354 9.05 19.70 -11.25
C GLY A 354 8.55 21.14 -11.01
N THR A 355 7.38 21.53 -11.54
CA THR A 355 6.78 22.84 -11.33
C THR A 355 5.61 22.77 -10.34
N LEU A 356 5.53 23.76 -9.45
CA LEU A 356 4.41 23.92 -8.53
C LEU A 356 3.42 24.92 -9.10
N ASN A 357 2.13 24.66 -8.92
CA ASN A 357 1.08 25.62 -9.24
C ASN A 357 0.99 26.75 -8.16
N LYS A 358 0.08 27.71 -8.34
CA LYS A 358 -0.16 28.80 -7.39
C LYS A 358 -0.51 28.35 -5.96
N ASN A 359 -0.93 27.10 -5.80
CA ASN A 359 -1.27 26.48 -4.53
C ASN A 359 -0.10 25.65 -3.94
N ALA A 360 1.12 25.80 -4.48
CA ALA A 360 2.32 25.05 -4.10
C ALA A 360 2.15 23.51 -4.23
N VAL A 361 1.49 23.06 -5.32
CA VAL A 361 1.23 21.64 -5.60
C VAL A 361 1.76 21.27 -6.98
N PRO A 362 2.40 20.10 -7.16
CA PRO A 362 2.88 19.61 -8.47
C PRO A 362 1.71 19.08 -9.31
N ALA A 363 0.84 20.00 -9.78
CA ALA A 363 -0.41 19.65 -10.45
C ALA A 363 -0.20 18.78 -11.71
N TYR A 364 0.86 19.07 -12.49
CA TYR A 364 1.16 18.26 -13.68
C TYR A 364 1.51 16.82 -13.31
N ALA A 365 2.26 16.62 -12.22
CA ALA A 365 2.60 15.28 -11.73
C ALA A 365 1.35 14.51 -11.26
N LEU A 366 0.41 15.21 -10.58
CA LEU A 366 -0.87 14.65 -10.16
C LEU A 366 -1.70 14.14 -11.35
N TRP A 367 -1.85 14.94 -12.41
CA TRP A 367 -2.61 14.55 -13.59
C TRP A 367 -1.91 13.44 -14.39
N LEU A 368 -0.59 13.48 -14.49
CA LEU A 368 0.17 12.44 -15.18
C LEU A 368 -0.02 11.07 -14.52
N GLN A 369 0.09 10.99 -13.19
CA GLN A 369 -0.17 9.72 -12.48
C GLN A 369 -1.63 9.27 -12.61
N ALA A 370 -2.59 10.20 -12.64
CA ALA A 370 -4.00 9.86 -12.79
C ALA A 370 -4.29 9.20 -14.15
N VAL A 371 -3.65 9.67 -15.23
CA VAL A 371 -3.77 9.06 -16.56
C VAL A 371 -3.25 7.61 -16.54
N ILE A 372 -2.06 7.37 -15.98
CA ILE A 372 -1.49 6.02 -15.93
C ILE A 372 -2.31 5.10 -14.99
N ALA A 373 -2.76 5.62 -13.85
CA ALA A 373 -3.64 4.85 -12.96
C ALA A 373 -4.97 4.48 -13.64
N SER A 374 -5.53 5.38 -14.46
CA SER A 374 -6.73 5.10 -15.24
C SER A 374 -6.52 3.98 -16.27
N ILE A 375 -5.35 3.92 -16.89
CA ILE A 375 -4.97 2.81 -17.79
C ILE A 375 -4.92 1.50 -17.03
N TRP A 376 -4.33 1.48 -15.82
CA TRP A 376 -4.30 0.28 -14.98
C TRP A 376 -5.68 -0.19 -14.55
N CYS A 377 -6.63 0.71 -14.30
CA CYS A 377 -8.03 0.33 -14.04
C CYS A 377 -8.66 -0.45 -15.18
N LEU A 378 -8.23 -0.21 -16.44
CA LEU A 378 -8.76 -0.87 -17.61
C LEU A 378 -8.11 -2.22 -17.93
N THR A 379 -6.90 -2.48 -17.40
CA THR A 379 -6.06 -3.61 -17.84
C THR A 379 -5.96 -4.75 -16.82
N GLY A 380 -6.25 -4.52 -15.54
CA GLY A 380 -6.00 -5.51 -14.47
C GLY A 380 -7.18 -5.80 -13.58
N LYS A 381 -7.26 -7.06 -13.11
CA LYS A 381 -8.09 -7.42 -11.96
C LYS A 381 -7.36 -7.04 -10.67
N TYR A 382 -8.10 -6.84 -9.60
CA TYR A 382 -7.55 -6.43 -8.29
C TYR A 382 -6.39 -7.35 -7.82
N GLY A 383 -6.59 -8.66 -7.84
CA GLY A 383 -5.57 -9.62 -7.38
C GLY A 383 -4.29 -9.61 -8.22
N ASP A 384 -4.41 -9.54 -9.54
CA ASP A 384 -3.27 -9.54 -10.47
C ASP A 384 -2.37 -8.31 -10.24
N LEU A 385 -2.99 -7.15 -9.96
CA LEU A 385 -2.27 -5.93 -9.63
C LEU A 385 -1.50 -6.08 -8.30
N LEU A 386 -2.11 -6.70 -7.29
CA LEU A 386 -1.46 -6.90 -5.99
C LEU A 386 -0.20 -7.75 -6.10
N ASP A 387 -0.27 -8.88 -6.79
CA ASP A 387 0.85 -9.82 -6.93
C ASP A 387 2.06 -9.14 -7.61
N MET A 388 1.82 -8.37 -8.67
CA MET A 388 2.86 -7.64 -9.40
C MET A 388 3.49 -6.54 -8.54
N ILE A 389 2.67 -5.72 -7.87
CA ILE A 389 3.12 -4.56 -7.09
C ILE A 389 3.96 -5.03 -5.90
N THR A 390 3.46 -6.00 -5.12
CA THR A 390 4.04 -6.35 -3.82
C THR A 390 5.47 -6.86 -3.94
N CYS A 391 5.78 -7.68 -4.96
CA CYS A 391 7.14 -8.16 -5.18
C CYS A 391 8.11 -6.99 -5.41
N VAL A 392 7.75 -6.09 -6.33
CA VAL A 392 8.62 -4.98 -6.73
C VAL A 392 8.81 -3.96 -5.59
N VAL A 393 7.76 -3.69 -4.83
CA VAL A 393 7.82 -2.82 -3.65
C VAL A 393 8.81 -3.35 -2.61
N VAL A 394 8.73 -4.65 -2.29
CA VAL A 394 9.62 -5.28 -1.29
C VAL A 394 11.08 -5.24 -1.76
N ILE A 395 11.37 -5.40 -3.06
CA ILE A 395 12.73 -5.23 -3.60
C ILE A 395 13.31 -3.87 -3.19
N PHE A 396 12.57 -2.80 -3.41
CA PHE A 396 13.06 -1.45 -3.09
C PHE A 396 13.09 -1.16 -1.59
N TYR A 397 12.21 -1.76 -0.79
CA TYR A 397 12.31 -1.68 0.68
C TYR A 397 13.58 -2.36 1.18
N VAL A 398 13.88 -3.56 0.70
CA VAL A 398 15.12 -4.27 1.03
C VAL A 398 16.35 -3.45 0.63
N LEU A 399 16.36 -2.88 -0.58
CA LEU A 399 17.46 -2.02 -1.03
C LEU A 399 17.64 -0.79 -0.12
N CYS A 400 16.57 -0.11 0.28
CA CYS A 400 16.65 1.02 1.21
C CYS A 400 17.24 0.62 2.56
N ILE A 401 16.82 -0.53 3.10
CA ILE A 401 17.30 -0.99 4.42
C ILE A 401 18.75 -1.46 4.34
N ILE A 402 19.17 -2.12 3.26
CA ILE A 402 20.60 -2.39 2.97
C ILE A 402 21.37 -1.06 2.87
N GLY A 403 20.75 -0.03 2.31
CA GLY A 403 21.31 1.32 2.23
C GLY A 403 21.70 1.92 3.58
N ILE A 404 21.04 1.53 4.69
CA ILE A 404 21.42 1.98 6.04
C ILE A 404 22.82 1.45 6.41
N PHE A 405 23.08 0.15 6.18
CA PHE A 405 24.40 -0.45 6.43
C PHE A 405 25.49 0.21 5.56
N TRP A 406 25.16 0.40 4.28
CA TRP A 406 26.06 1.03 3.31
C TRP A 406 26.40 2.48 3.66
N LEU A 407 25.41 3.29 4.05
CA LEU A 407 25.60 4.68 4.46
C LEU A 407 26.34 4.79 5.79
N ARG A 408 26.14 3.87 6.72
CA ARG A 408 26.93 3.85 7.97
C ARG A 408 28.40 3.57 7.71
N TYR A 409 28.71 2.74 6.71
CA TYR A 409 30.08 2.44 6.31
C TYR A 409 30.70 3.58 5.46
N LYS A 410 30.00 4.05 4.41
CA LYS A 410 30.54 5.03 3.48
C LYS A 410 30.52 6.48 3.97
N ARG A 411 29.54 6.84 4.78
CA ARG A 411 29.30 8.22 5.23
C ARG A 411 29.09 8.29 6.76
N PRO A 412 30.08 7.87 7.55
CA PRO A 412 29.99 7.84 9.02
C PRO A 412 29.75 9.23 9.62
N ASP A 413 30.25 10.29 8.95
CA ASP A 413 30.22 11.68 9.43
C ASP A 413 28.85 12.35 9.26
N VAL A 414 27.92 11.78 8.49
CA VAL A 414 26.58 12.36 8.32
C VAL A 414 25.80 12.23 9.62
N PRO A 415 25.26 13.34 10.17
CA PRO A 415 24.50 13.31 11.41
C PRO A 415 23.29 12.36 11.33
N ARG A 416 23.09 11.56 12.37
CA ARG A 416 21.97 10.61 12.52
C ARG A 416 21.17 10.99 13.75
N PRO A 417 20.24 11.96 13.65
CA PRO A 417 19.43 12.39 14.80
C PRO A 417 18.59 11.26 15.39
N TYR A 418 18.21 10.28 14.55
CA TYR A 418 17.60 9.02 14.97
C TYR A 418 18.42 7.87 14.39
N LYS A 419 18.64 6.83 15.19
CA LYS A 419 19.30 5.59 14.78
C LYS A 419 18.27 4.47 14.74
N ALA A 420 18.31 3.63 13.70
CA ALA A 420 17.38 2.52 13.51
C ALA A 420 17.33 1.64 14.75
N PHE A 421 16.12 1.45 15.27
CA PHE A 421 15.89 0.64 16.48
C PHE A 421 16.33 -0.81 16.25
N GLY A 422 17.02 -1.38 17.21
CA GLY A 422 17.51 -2.76 17.15
C GLY A 422 18.57 -3.02 16.09
N TYR A 423 19.25 -1.97 15.57
CA TYR A 423 20.37 -2.16 14.65
C TYR A 423 21.52 -2.93 15.32
N PRO A 424 22.17 -3.89 14.63
CA PRO A 424 21.95 -4.29 13.24
C PRO A 424 20.86 -5.35 13.05
N PHE A 425 20.32 -5.94 14.09
CA PHE A 425 19.51 -7.17 14.06
C PHE A 425 18.16 -6.96 13.35
N ILE A 426 17.35 -5.98 13.77
CA ILE A 426 16.02 -5.76 13.18
C ILE A 426 16.09 -5.44 11.69
N PRO A 427 16.94 -4.51 11.21
CA PRO A 427 17.14 -4.31 9.78
C PRO A 427 17.63 -5.56 9.03
N ALA A 428 18.55 -6.35 9.64
CA ALA A 428 19.06 -7.57 9.03
C ALA A 428 17.99 -8.65 8.89
N ILE A 429 17.16 -8.86 9.92
CA ILE A 429 16.02 -9.78 9.88
C ILE A 429 15.04 -9.36 8.78
N TYR A 430 14.71 -8.06 8.68
CA TYR A 430 13.86 -7.57 7.60
C TYR A 430 14.42 -7.90 6.21
N ILE A 431 15.72 -7.67 6.01
CA ILE A 431 16.40 -7.97 4.73
C ILE A 431 16.26 -9.47 4.40
N LEU A 432 16.54 -10.34 5.37
CA LEU A 432 16.43 -11.80 5.18
C LEU A 432 14.99 -12.21 4.83
N MET A 433 14.00 -11.71 5.58
CA MET A 433 12.58 -12.01 5.32
C MET A 433 12.15 -11.47 3.96
N GLY A 434 12.53 -10.25 3.60
CA GLY A 434 12.21 -9.64 2.32
C GLY A 434 12.83 -10.39 1.13
N ILE A 435 14.11 -10.78 1.23
CA ILE A 435 14.76 -11.59 0.18
C ILE A 435 14.10 -12.95 0.06
N SER A 436 13.80 -13.63 1.18
CA SER A 436 13.10 -14.92 1.18
C SER A 436 11.73 -14.80 0.50
N PHE A 437 10.97 -13.76 0.83
CA PHE A 437 9.67 -13.48 0.22
C PHE A 437 9.78 -13.27 -1.31
N ILE A 438 10.74 -12.46 -1.78
CA ILE A 438 10.96 -12.23 -3.21
C ILE A 438 11.30 -13.54 -3.93
N ILE A 439 12.19 -14.36 -3.37
CA ILE A 439 12.58 -15.66 -3.95
C ILE A 439 11.36 -16.57 -4.05
N LEU A 440 10.57 -16.68 -2.99
CA LEU A 440 9.36 -17.51 -2.99
C LEU A 440 8.34 -17.03 -4.03
N LEU A 441 8.12 -15.71 -4.19
CA LEU A 441 7.23 -15.19 -5.22
C LEU A 441 7.74 -15.46 -6.65
N VAL A 442 9.03 -15.34 -6.88
CA VAL A 442 9.63 -15.65 -8.21
C VAL A 442 9.42 -17.12 -8.56
N ILE A 443 9.52 -18.02 -7.58
CA ILE A 443 9.34 -19.45 -7.78
C ILE A 443 7.87 -19.81 -7.95
N TYR A 444 6.99 -19.27 -7.10
CA TYR A 444 5.62 -19.77 -6.95
C TYR A 444 4.54 -18.94 -7.68
N LYS A 445 4.82 -17.68 -8.00
CA LYS A 445 3.93 -16.80 -8.78
C LYS A 445 4.66 -16.12 -9.96
N PRO A 446 5.39 -16.88 -10.81
CA PRO A 446 6.24 -16.30 -11.84
C PRO A 446 5.48 -15.44 -12.84
N GLN A 447 4.25 -15.82 -13.20
CA GLN A 447 3.42 -15.12 -14.19
C GLN A 447 3.09 -13.67 -13.82
N PHE A 448 3.04 -13.33 -12.52
CA PHE A 448 2.79 -11.97 -12.04
C PHE A 448 4.07 -11.24 -11.64
N THR A 449 5.03 -11.99 -11.11
CA THR A 449 6.29 -11.43 -10.57
C THR A 449 7.24 -10.96 -11.68
N TRP A 450 7.41 -11.77 -12.74
CA TRP A 450 8.33 -11.43 -13.84
C TRP A 450 7.96 -10.15 -14.60
N PRO A 451 6.70 -9.86 -14.94
CA PRO A 451 6.35 -8.58 -15.57
C PRO A 451 6.79 -7.38 -14.73
N GLY A 452 6.58 -7.39 -13.42
CA GLY A 452 7.02 -6.33 -12.53
C GLY A 452 8.54 -6.16 -12.50
N ILE A 453 9.29 -7.26 -12.42
CA ILE A 453 10.76 -7.26 -12.46
C ILE A 453 11.27 -6.73 -13.81
N ILE A 454 10.71 -7.17 -14.93
CA ILE A 454 11.11 -6.73 -16.27
C ILE A 454 10.88 -5.22 -16.41
N ILE A 455 9.72 -4.70 -16.04
CA ILE A 455 9.44 -3.25 -16.07
C ILE A 455 10.45 -2.49 -15.20
N THR A 456 10.80 -3.03 -14.04
CA THR A 456 11.82 -2.44 -13.16
C THR A 456 13.18 -2.39 -13.84
N LEU A 457 13.63 -3.49 -14.42
CA LEU A 457 14.93 -3.57 -15.10
C LEU A 457 15.01 -2.66 -16.34
N LEU A 458 13.88 -2.43 -17.04
CA LEU A 458 13.81 -1.46 -18.13
C LEU A 458 14.13 -0.02 -17.68
N GLY A 459 13.99 0.29 -16.39
CA GLY A 459 14.44 1.58 -15.84
C GLY A 459 15.92 1.82 -16.02
N ILE A 460 16.77 0.78 -16.03
CA ILE A 460 18.23 0.93 -16.18
C ILE A 460 18.61 1.50 -17.56
N PRO A 461 18.25 0.89 -18.70
CA PRO A 461 18.54 1.47 -20.01
C PRO A 461 17.87 2.82 -20.24
N LEU A 462 16.63 3.01 -19.72
CA LEU A 462 15.94 4.29 -19.81
C LEU A 462 16.69 5.43 -19.11
N TYR A 463 17.35 5.18 -17.99
CA TYR A 463 18.20 6.16 -17.34
C TYR A 463 19.29 6.71 -18.28
N TYR A 464 19.98 5.83 -18.98
CA TYR A 464 21.04 6.25 -19.91
C TYR A 464 20.51 7.02 -21.11
N VAL A 465 19.33 6.67 -21.60
CA VAL A 465 18.65 7.43 -22.68
C VAL A 465 18.27 8.85 -22.21
N VAL A 466 17.72 8.99 -21.02
CA VAL A 466 17.35 10.30 -20.46
C VAL A 466 18.59 11.15 -20.24
N LYS A 467 19.65 10.59 -19.64
CA LYS A 467 20.91 11.29 -19.37
C LYS A 467 21.61 11.77 -20.63
N GLN A 468 21.58 10.99 -21.72
CA GLN A 468 22.17 11.41 -23.01
C GLN A 468 21.42 12.60 -23.63
N LYS A 469 20.10 12.70 -23.44
CA LYS A 469 19.32 13.84 -23.93
C LYS A 469 19.63 15.12 -23.16
N GLU A 470 19.85 15.03 -21.84
CA GLU A 470 20.26 16.21 -21.05
C GLU A 470 21.65 16.73 -21.40
N ALA A 471 22.58 15.84 -21.74
CA ALA A 471 23.93 16.25 -22.17
C ALA A 471 23.96 16.94 -23.54
N LYS A 472 22.85 16.87 -24.30
CA LYS A 472 22.72 17.48 -25.65
C LYS A 472 21.88 18.76 -25.67
N THR A 473 21.20 19.08 -24.55
CA THR A 473 20.43 20.32 -24.34
C THR A 473 21.15 21.27 -23.40
#